data_34621a6c25c3cf7399383b251727cb48
#
_entry.id   34621a6c25c3cf7399383b251727cb48
#
_cell.length_a   1.000
_cell.length_b   1.000
_cell.length_c   1.000
_cell.angle_alpha   90.00
_cell.angle_beta   90.00
_cell.angle_gamma   90.00
#
_symmetry.space_group_name_H-M   'P 1'
#
loop_
_entity.id
_entity.type
_entity.pdbx_description
1 polymer ?
#
loop_
_entity_poly.entity_id
_entity_poly.type
_entity_poly.pdbx_seq_one_letter_code
_entity_poly.pdbx_strand_id
1 'polypeptide(L)'
;MKGLSKNDIRNILEMLGGTSVAYSKLSHGLKNLLESEHFIIPCSHGSRITYTIADRDKQLCRNFLASHYNYNCSLEDLLKNYEDADMERGEWVNATGSSKFKTVRTWRGFMVNTYHSIEVALGKEKIVLPSYIGSAFFVNDFTHFSIPNDVIVVGVENPENFFRIREQRYLFDRHFPTKKLLFVCRYPQESKTDMLSWLTGISNKYVHFGDFD
;
A
#
# COMPACT_ATOMS: atom_id res chain seq x y z
N MET A 1 6.85 -18.19 4.36
CA MET A 1 7.04 -17.55 5.68
C MET A 1 6.92 -16.04 5.47
N LYS A 2 6.26 -15.30 6.35
CA LYS A 2 6.14 -13.84 6.24
C LYS A 2 7.45 -13.21 6.72
N GLY A 3 8.02 -12.27 5.96
CA GLY A 3 9.24 -11.56 6.37
C GLY A 3 9.04 -10.66 7.59
N LEU A 4 10.13 -10.12 8.14
CA LEU A 4 10.11 -9.14 9.20
C LEU A 4 9.43 -7.85 8.71
N SER A 5 8.55 -7.28 9.51
CA SER A 5 7.98 -5.96 9.21
C SER A 5 9.00 -4.84 9.51
N LYS A 6 8.82 -3.66 8.91
CA LYS A 6 9.63 -2.48 9.18
C LYS A 6 9.67 -2.15 10.68
N ASN A 7 8.51 -2.23 11.34
CA ASN A 7 8.41 -1.95 12.77
C ASN A 7 9.11 -3.01 13.62
N ASP A 8 9.01 -4.30 13.23
CA ASP A 8 9.74 -5.35 13.92
C ASP A 8 11.26 -5.14 13.83
N ILE A 9 11.77 -4.76 12.65
CA ILE A 9 13.21 -4.48 12.46
C ILE A 9 13.67 -3.32 13.35
N ARG A 10 12.92 -2.22 13.40
CA ARG A 10 13.23 -1.10 14.29
C ARG A 10 13.28 -1.51 15.75
N ASN A 11 12.27 -2.24 16.21
CA ASN A 11 12.20 -2.70 17.59
C ASN A 11 13.34 -3.68 17.95
N ILE A 12 13.72 -4.57 17.02
CA ILE A 12 14.88 -5.45 17.20
C ILE A 12 16.15 -4.60 17.32
N LEU A 13 16.37 -3.61 16.44
CA LEU A 13 17.55 -2.74 16.48
C LEU A 13 17.61 -1.92 17.78
N GLU A 14 16.47 -1.42 18.29
CA GLU A 14 16.40 -0.77 19.61
C GLU A 14 16.86 -1.72 20.72
N MET A 15 16.38 -2.96 20.74
CA MET A 15 16.79 -3.96 21.74
C MET A 15 18.27 -4.35 21.61
N LEU A 16 18.77 -4.51 20.39
CA LEU A 16 20.19 -4.77 20.13
C LEU A 16 21.08 -3.58 20.52
N GLY A 17 20.54 -2.35 20.47
CA GLY A 17 21.19 -1.14 21.00
C GLY A 17 21.17 -1.03 22.53
N GLY A 18 20.52 -1.96 23.23
CA GLY A 18 20.40 -1.98 24.70
C GLY A 18 19.19 -1.22 25.25
N THR A 19 18.28 -0.77 24.38
CA THR A 19 17.04 -0.10 24.78
C THR A 19 15.93 -1.14 24.99
N SER A 20 15.15 -1.00 26.07
CA SER A 20 13.99 -1.86 26.31
C SER A 20 12.80 -1.45 25.44
N VAL A 21 12.15 -2.42 24.82
CA VAL A 21 10.99 -2.23 23.94
C VAL A 21 9.72 -2.75 24.61
N ALA A 22 8.65 -1.97 24.56
CA ALA A 22 7.36 -2.36 25.16
C ALA A 22 6.77 -3.60 24.47
N TYR A 23 6.14 -4.48 25.25
CA TYR A 23 5.44 -5.69 24.80
C TYR A 23 4.53 -5.45 23.60
N SER A 24 3.76 -4.37 23.62
CA SER A 24 2.78 -4.02 22.58
C SER A 24 3.40 -3.59 21.24
N LYS A 25 4.68 -3.29 21.19
CA LYS A 25 5.38 -2.86 19.97
C LYS A 25 5.87 -4.04 19.11
N LEU A 26 6.05 -5.22 19.70
CA LEU A 26 6.48 -6.42 18.98
C LEU A 26 5.29 -7.13 18.36
N SER A 27 5.42 -7.54 17.09
CA SER A 27 4.43 -8.42 16.49
C SER A 27 4.36 -9.76 17.22
N HIS A 28 3.16 -10.33 17.30
CA HIS A 28 2.93 -11.58 18.04
C HIS A 28 3.83 -12.73 17.57
N GLY A 29 4.03 -12.85 16.24
CA GLY A 29 4.88 -13.89 15.66
C GLY A 29 6.36 -13.72 16.03
N LEU A 30 6.89 -12.50 15.93
CA LEU A 30 8.28 -12.22 16.30
C LEU A 30 8.52 -12.41 17.79
N LYS A 31 7.60 -11.93 18.62
CA LYS A 31 7.70 -12.09 20.06
C LYS A 31 7.78 -13.57 20.45
N ASN A 32 6.83 -14.39 19.99
CA ASN A 32 6.82 -15.82 20.30
C ASN A 32 8.10 -16.51 19.83
N LEU A 33 8.60 -16.13 18.64
CA LEU A 33 9.85 -16.66 18.11
C LEU A 33 11.04 -16.33 19.03
N LEU A 34 11.20 -15.05 19.42
CA LEU A 34 12.31 -14.62 20.26
C LEU A 34 12.21 -15.14 21.70
N GLU A 35 10.98 -15.34 22.22
CA GLU A 35 10.75 -15.97 23.52
C GLU A 35 11.11 -17.48 23.49
N SER A 36 10.66 -18.22 22.46
CA SER A 36 10.95 -19.66 22.33
C SER A 36 12.45 -19.96 22.18
N GLU A 37 13.18 -19.04 21.57
CA GLU A 37 14.64 -19.14 21.41
C GLU A 37 15.42 -18.46 22.54
N HIS A 38 14.72 -17.97 23.58
CA HIS A 38 15.31 -17.35 24.76
C HIS A 38 16.19 -16.11 24.48
N PHE A 39 15.95 -15.40 23.39
CA PHE A 39 16.70 -14.18 23.06
C PHE A 39 16.22 -12.95 23.81
N ILE A 40 14.93 -12.88 24.17
CA ILE A 40 14.38 -11.73 24.88
C ILE A 40 14.10 -12.03 26.33
N ILE A 41 14.43 -11.06 27.20
CA ILE A 41 14.24 -11.13 28.63
C ILE A 41 13.14 -10.14 29.01
N PRO A 42 12.06 -10.61 29.68
CA PRO A 42 11.04 -9.70 30.18
C PRO A 42 11.56 -8.90 31.36
N CYS A 43 11.40 -7.58 31.30
CA CYS A 43 11.66 -6.64 32.36
C CYS A 43 10.33 -6.02 32.81
N SER A 44 9.95 -6.20 34.07
CA SER A 44 8.71 -5.66 34.64
C SER A 44 8.99 -4.34 35.35
N HIS A 45 8.31 -3.28 34.94
CA HIS A 45 8.28 -1.98 35.62
C HIS A 45 6.83 -1.67 36.01
N GLY A 46 6.41 -2.09 37.18
CA GLY A 46 5.01 -2.03 37.63
C GLY A 46 4.10 -2.88 36.74
N SER A 47 3.08 -2.29 36.14
CA SER A 47 2.15 -2.97 35.22
C SER A 47 2.65 -3.07 33.76
N ARG A 48 3.82 -2.51 33.46
CA ARG A 48 4.37 -2.50 32.12
C ARG A 48 5.43 -3.57 31.94
N ILE A 49 5.26 -4.39 30.89
CA ILE A 49 6.25 -5.39 30.50
C ILE A 49 7.02 -4.82 29.31
N THR A 50 8.34 -4.82 29.43
CA THR A 50 9.27 -4.48 28.34
C THR A 50 10.21 -5.65 28.08
N TYR A 51 10.82 -5.68 26.92
CA TYR A 51 11.79 -6.70 26.52
C TYR A 51 13.12 -6.08 26.17
N THR A 52 14.19 -6.80 26.46
CA THR A 52 15.55 -6.47 26.06
C THR A 52 16.28 -7.73 25.60
N ILE A 53 17.38 -7.56 24.87
CA ILE A 53 18.29 -8.64 24.46
C ILE A 53 19.58 -8.47 25.27
N ALA A 54 20.02 -9.53 25.92
CA ALA A 54 21.27 -9.50 26.67
C ALA A 54 22.49 -9.29 25.75
N ASP A 55 23.50 -8.54 26.20
CA ASP A 55 24.67 -8.21 25.37
C ASP A 55 25.36 -9.44 24.78
N ARG A 56 25.48 -10.51 25.57
CA ARG A 56 26.08 -11.79 25.17
C ARG A 56 25.32 -12.46 24.02
N ASP A 57 24.00 -12.21 23.87
CA ASP A 57 23.12 -12.90 22.94
C ASP A 57 22.87 -12.09 21.67
N LYS A 58 23.31 -10.83 21.60
CA LYS A 58 23.04 -9.91 20.49
C LYS A 58 23.49 -10.46 19.14
N GLN A 59 24.72 -10.99 19.06
CA GLN A 59 25.22 -11.52 17.78
C GLN A 59 24.55 -12.83 17.39
N LEU A 60 24.23 -13.68 18.36
CA LEU A 60 23.50 -14.92 18.12
C LEU A 60 22.08 -14.61 17.61
N CYS A 61 21.41 -13.65 18.23
CA CYS A 61 20.07 -13.21 17.78
C CYS A 61 20.10 -12.67 16.34
N ARG A 62 21.11 -11.85 15.97
CA ARG A 62 21.27 -11.38 14.58
C ARG A 62 21.42 -12.55 13.60
N ASN A 63 22.30 -13.48 13.90
CA ASN A 63 22.56 -14.64 13.04
C ASN A 63 21.33 -15.54 12.91
N PHE A 64 20.64 -15.78 14.02
CA PHE A 64 19.41 -16.54 14.06
C PHE A 64 18.32 -15.90 13.19
N LEU A 65 18.08 -14.61 13.34
CA LEU A 65 17.08 -13.89 12.54
C LEU A 65 17.42 -13.91 11.06
N ALA A 66 18.70 -13.74 10.69
CA ALA A 66 19.16 -13.81 9.32
C ALA A 66 18.86 -15.19 8.70
N SER A 67 19.17 -16.27 9.43
CA SER A 67 18.88 -17.62 8.99
C SER A 67 17.39 -17.94 8.94
N HIS A 68 16.63 -17.56 9.97
CA HIS A 68 15.21 -17.86 10.10
C HIS A 68 14.37 -17.16 9.02
N TYR A 69 14.66 -15.88 8.76
CA TYR A 69 13.95 -15.08 7.76
C TYR A 69 14.62 -15.07 6.37
N ASN A 70 15.75 -15.76 6.25
CA ASN A 70 16.52 -15.93 5.00
C ASN A 70 16.85 -14.59 4.33
N TYR A 71 17.55 -13.72 5.07
CA TYR A 71 18.14 -12.49 4.52
C TYR A 71 19.65 -12.49 4.68
N ASN A 72 20.36 -11.84 3.75
CA ASN A 72 21.83 -11.87 3.64
C ASN A 72 22.49 -10.48 3.81
N CYS A 73 21.74 -9.47 4.23
CA CYS A 73 22.23 -8.13 4.55
C CYS A 73 22.14 -7.86 6.07
N SER A 74 22.67 -6.72 6.55
CA SER A 74 22.48 -6.32 7.95
C SER A 74 21.02 -5.91 8.22
N LEU A 75 20.60 -5.93 9.51
CA LEU A 75 19.27 -5.41 9.90
C LEU A 75 19.14 -3.91 9.62
N GLU A 76 20.25 -3.19 9.73
CA GLU A 76 20.37 -1.77 9.42
C GLU A 76 20.14 -1.50 7.93
N ASP A 77 20.79 -2.25 7.05
CA ASP A 77 20.57 -2.16 5.60
C ASP A 77 19.16 -2.60 5.23
N LEU A 78 18.65 -3.65 5.88
CA LEU A 78 17.28 -4.09 5.67
C LEU A 78 16.27 -3.00 6.01
N LEU A 79 16.47 -2.29 7.12
CA LEU A 79 15.64 -1.15 7.51
C LEU A 79 15.73 -0.01 6.49
N LYS A 80 16.94 0.35 6.06
CA LYS A 80 17.18 1.36 5.04
C LYS A 80 16.44 1.02 3.73
N ASN A 81 16.54 -0.23 3.30
CA ASN A 81 15.85 -0.71 2.11
C ASN A 81 14.33 -0.64 2.25
N TYR A 82 13.76 -0.82 3.47
CA TYR A 82 12.33 -0.60 3.73
C TYR A 82 11.94 0.87 3.66
N GLU A 83 12.85 1.79 3.90
CA GLU A 83 12.62 3.23 3.87
C GLU A 83 12.73 3.81 2.46
N ASP A 84 13.43 3.13 1.59
CA ASP A 84 13.48 3.47 0.17
C ASP A 84 12.15 3.13 -0.50
N ALA A 85 11.41 4.19 -0.87
CA ALA A 85 10.09 4.05 -1.50
C ALA A 85 10.19 3.64 -2.96
N ASP A 86 11.31 3.91 -3.61
CA ASP A 86 11.53 3.73 -5.05
C ASP A 86 12.23 2.41 -5.40
N MET A 87 12.66 1.66 -4.39
CA MET A 87 13.36 0.39 -4.58
C MET A 87 12.50 -0.63 -5.31
N GLU A 88 12.98 -1.06 -6.46
CA GLU A 88 12.32 -2.07 -7.29
C GLU A 88 12.41 -3.49 -6.70
N ARG A 89 11.50 -4.37 -7.16
CA ARG A 89 11.47 -5.77 -6.68
C ARG A 89 12.78 -6.52 -6.94
N GLY A 90 13.45 -6.24 -8.07
CA GLY A 90 14.74 -6.85 -8.42
C GLY A 90 15.85 -6.46 -7.46
N GLU A 91 15.91 -5.20 -7.07
CA GLU A 91 16.84 -4.66 -6.11
C GLU A 91 16.63 -5.25 -4.71
N TRP A 92 15.35 -5.45 -4.31
CA TRP A 92 14.99 -6.14 -3.08
C TRP A 92 15.50 -7.57 -3.04
N VAL A 93 15.35 -8.31 -4.14
CA VAL A 93 15.87 -9.68 -4.24
C VAL A 93 17.38 -9.71 -4.11
N ASN A 94 18.08 -8.78 -4.77
CA ASN A 94 19.52 -8.66 -4.68
C ASN A 94 19.99 -8.29 -3.26
N ALA A 95 19.30 -7.38 -2.60
CA ALA A 95 19.67 -6.91 -1.26
C ALA A 95 19.36 -7.93 -0.15
N THR A 96 18.27 -8.69 -0.28
CA THR A 96 17.80 -9.59 0.78
C THR A 96 17.98 -11.08 0.47
N GLY A 97 18.26 -11.44 -0.79
CA GLY A 97 18.31 -12.83 -1.23
C GLY A 97 16.93 -13.50 -1.37
N SER A 98 15.82 -12.77 -1.13
CA SER A 98 14.48 -13.35 -1.13
C SER A 98 13.43 -12.47 -1.80
N SER A 99 12.77 -13.00 -2.82
CA SER A 99 11.63 -12.35 -3.50
C SER A 99 10.36 -12.25 -2.63
N LYS A 100 10.33 -12.94 -1.48
CA LYS A 100 9.17 -13.02 -0.58
C LYS A 100 9.31 -12.13 0.65
N PHE A 101 10.44 -11.45 0.82
CA PHE A 101 10.73 -10.69 2.02
C PHE A 101 9.81 -9.46 2.16
N LYS A 102 9.56 -8.75 1.07
CA LYS A 102 8.60 -7.63 1.00
C LYS A 102 7.65 -7.84 -0.16
N THR A 103 6.36 -7.69 0.11
CA THR A 103 5.38 -7.60 -0.98
C THR A 103 5.50 -6.20 -1.58
N VAL A 104 6.18 -6.09 -2.71
CA VAL A 104 6.20 -4.85 -3.49
C VAL A 104 4.89 -4.79 -4.26
N ARG A 105 4.16 -3.70 -4.08
CA ARG A 105 2.93 -3.46 -4.82
C ARG A 105 3.28 -3.16 -6.28
N THR A 106 3.00 -4.11 -7.17
CA THR A 106 3.28 -4.00 -8.62
C THR A 106 2.18 -3.27 -9.38
N TRP A 107 0.94 -3.32 -8.89
CA TRP A 107 -0.22 -2.66 -9.48
C TRP A 107 -0.48 -1.34 -8.76
N ARG A 108 0.16 -0.25 -9.25
CA ARG A 108 -0.13 1.12 -8.80
C ARG A 108 -1.08 1.74 -9.79
N GLY A 109 -2.10 2.43 -9.30
CA GLY A 109 -3.12 3.06 -10.13
C GLY A 109 -4.53 2.65 -9.76
N PHE A 110 -5.48 3.01 -10.61
CA PHE A 110 -6.90 2.77 -10.41
C PHE A 110 -7.65 2.55 -11.73
N MET A 111 -8.81 1.93 -11.63
CA MET A 111 -9.67 1.67 -12.78
C MET A 111 -10.59 2.87 -13.04
N VAL A 112 -10.77 3.20 -14.31
CA VAL A 112 -11.72 4.23 -14.75
C VAL A 112 -12.69 3.68 -15.79
N ASN A 113 -13.90 4.24 -15.83
CA ASN A 113 -14.94 3.94 -16.81
C ASN A 113 -15.69 5.23 -17.18
N THR A 114 -16.40 5.25 -18.28
CA THR A 114 -17.14 6.42 -18.74
C THR A 114 -18.31 6.03 -19.65
N TYR A 115 -19.36 6.86 -19.71
CA TYR A 115 -20.49 6.66 -20.64
C TYR A 115 -20.20 7.18 -22.05
N HIS A 116 -19.33 8.18 -22.16
CA HIS A 116 -18.97 8.85 -23.41
C HIS A 116 -17.46 8.89 -23.52
N SER A 117 -16.95 8.78 -24.74
CA SER A 117 -15.51 8.95 -24.96
C SER A 117 -15.03 10.31 -24.43
N ILE A 118 -13.97 10.31 -23.65
CA ILE A 118 -13.37 11.50 -23.05
C ILE A 118 -11.93 11.60 -23.55
N GLU A 119 -11.57 12.74 -24.16
CA GLU A 119 -10.18 13.05 -24.44
C GLU A 119 -9.48 13.43 -23.12
N VAL A 120 -8.39 12.75 -22.80
CA VAL A 120 -7.60 12.95 -21.59
C VAL A 120 -6.13 13.05 -21.95
N ALA A 121 -5.28 13.50 -21.04
CA ALA A 121 -3.84 13.44 -21.23
C ALA A 121 -3.19 12.45 -20.26
N LEU A 122 -2.22 11.70 -20.75
CA LEU A 122 -1.37 10.82 -19.99
C LEU A 122 0.09 11.22 -20.29
N GLY A 123 0.70 11.94 -19.37
CA GLY A 123 1.96 12.61 -19.61
C GLY A 123 1.85 13.67 -20.72
N LYS A 124 2.62 13.49 -21.78
CA LYS A 124 2.61 14.39 -22.96
C LYS A 124 1.62 13.96 -24.05
N GLU A 125 1.01 12.80 -23.91
CA GLU A 125 0.15 12.21 -24.92
C GLU A 125 -1.32 12.51 -24.66
N LYS A 126 -2.05 12.84 -25.70
CA LYS A 126 -3.51 12.92 -25.68
C LYS A 126 -4.06 11.56 -26.09
N ILE A 127 -4.90 10.99 -25.25
CA ILE A 127 -5.56 9.72 -25.51
C ILE A 127 -7.07 9.88 -25.38
N VAL A 128 -7.82 9.01 -26.02
CA VAL A 128 -9.28 8.96 -25.86
C VAL A 128 -9.63 7.77 -25.01
N LEU A 129 -10.20 8.02 -23.84
CA LEU A 129 -10.78 6.95 -23.03
C LEU A 129 -12.01 6.41 -23.77
N PRO A 130 -11.98 5.13 -24.16
CA PRO A 130 -13.09 4.54 -24.88
C PRO A 130 -14.27 4.26 -23.96
N SER A 131 -15.47 4.26 -24.55
CA SER A 131 -16.72 3.98 -23.86
C SER A 131 -17.32 2.67 -24.36
N TYR A 132 -16.64 1.54 -24.16
CA TYR A 132 -17.15 0.23 -24.56
C TYR A 132 -17.91 -0.47 -23.43
N ILE A 133 -18.94 -1.24 -23.79
CA ILE A 133 -19.68 -2.09 -22.84
C ILE A 133 -18.76 -3.20 -22.35
N GLY A 134 -18.75 -3.43 -21.04
CA GLY A 134 -17.95 -4.50 -20.43
C GLY A 134 -16.44 -4.21 -20.35
N SER A 135 -16.04 -2.94 -20.55
CA SER A 135 -14.64 -2.53 -20.42
C SER A 135 -14.44 -1.52 -19.32
N ALA A 136 -13.23 -1.50 -18.78
CA ALA A 136 -12.71 -0.46 -17.91
C ALA A 136 -11.25 -0.24 -18.26
N PHE A 137 -10.73 0.96 -18.02
CA PHE A 137 -9.37 1.34 -18.33
C PHE A 137 -8.57 1.45 -17.04
N PHE A 138 -7.39 0.84 -16.99
CA PHE A 138 -6.50 0.94 -15.83
C PHE A 138 -5.48 2.05 -16.07
N VAL A 139 -5.45 3.03 -15.17
CA VAL A 139 -4.51 4.15 -15.17
C VAL A 139 -3.41 3.84 -14.15
N ASN A 140 -2.23 3.45 -14.63
CA ASN A 140 -1.07 3.19 -13.77
C ASN A 140 -0.20 4.44 -13.57
N ASP A 141 -0.04 5.28 -14.58
CA ASP A 141 0.67 6.55 -14.48
C ASP A 141 -0.29 7.69 -14.10
N PHE A 142 -0.90 7.55 -12.91
CA PHE A 142 -1.90 8.50 -12.43
C PHE A 142 -1.32 9.86 -12.04
N THR A 143 -0.02 9.96 -11.80
CA THR A 143 0.66 11.22 -11.49
C THR A 143 0.68 12.18 -12.68
N HIS A 144 0.65 11.63 -13.89
CA HIS A 144 0.62 12.39 -15.14
C HIS A 144 -0.75 12.28 -15.86
N PHE A 145 -1.75 11.73 -15.20
CA PHE A 145 -3.09 11.60 -15.74
C PHE A 145 -3.91 12.85 -15.47
N SER A 146 -4.34 13.54 -16.53
CA SER A 146 -5.19 14.72 -16.44
C SER A 146 -6.42 14.62 -17.31
N ILE A 147 -7.50 15.24 -16.86
CA ILE A 147 -8.83 15.22 -17.48
C ILE A 147 -9.34 16.65 -17.69
N PRO A 148 -10.23 16.88 -18.66
CA PRO A 148 -10.84 18.20 -18.87
C PRO A 148 -11.59 18.69 -17.64
N ASN A 149 -11.51 19.98 -17.34
CA ASN A 149 -12.10 20.59 -16.13
C ASN A 149 -13.63 20.48 -16.05
N ASP A 150 -14.31 20.27 -17.19
CA ASP A 150 -15.77 20.11 -17.26
C ASP A 150 -16.26 18.69 -16.94
N VAL A 151 -15.33 17.74 -16.80
CA VAL A 151 -15.61 16.35 -16.41
C VAL A 151 -15.86 16.27 -14.90
N ILE A 152 -16.93 15.59 -14.51
CA ILE A 152 -17.21 15.27 -13.11
C ILE A 152 -16.62 13.89 -12.81
N VAL A 153 -15.85 13.78 -11.72
CA VAL A 153 -15.31 12.50 -11.24
C VAL A 153 -16.30 11.88 -10.28
N VAL A 154 -16.67 10.64 -10.51
CA VAL A 154 -17.56 9.86 -9.65
C VAL A 154 -16.76 8.70 -9.04
N GLY A 155 -16.47 8.78 -7.75
CA GLY A 155 -15.82 7.69 -7.02
C GLY A 155 -16.82 6.61 -6.67
N VAL A 156 -16.71 5.43 -7.27
CA VAL A 156 -17.59 4.29 -7.03
C VAL A 156 -16.97 3.35 -6.01
N GLU A 157 -17.66 3.14 -4.92
CA GLU A 157 -17.15 2.33 -3.81
C GLU A 157 -17.23 0.84 -4.08
N ASN A 158 -18.39 0.36 -4.51
CA ASN A 158 -18.62 -1.04 -4.78
C ASN A 158 -18.13 -1.42 -6.20
N PRO A 159 -17.23 -2.42 -6.34
CA PRO A 159 -16.71 -2.83 -7.64
C PRO A 159 -17.77 -3.42 -8.57
N GLU A 160 -18.80 -4.07 -8.05
CA GLU A 160 -19.91 -4.56 -8.88
C GLU A 160 -20.67 -3.38 -9.50
N ASN A 161 -20.99 -2.36 -8.72
CA ASN A 161 -21.59 -1.12 -9.21
C ASN A 161 -20.72 -0.42 -10.26
N PHE A 162 -19.40 -0.44 -10.08
CA PHE A 162 -18.47 0.13 -11.05
C PHE A 162 -18.50 -0.59 -12.40
N PHE A 163 -18.48 -1.92 -12.40
CA PHE A 163 -18.54 -2.70 -13.64
C PHE A 163 -19.90 -2.63 -14.32
N ARG A 164 -20.97 -2.51 -13.52
CA ARG A 164 -22.37 -2.40 -14.00
C ARG A 164 -22.86 -0.95 -14.06
N ILE A 165 -21.96 0.03 -14.08
CA ILE A 165 -22.30 1.45 -13.98
C ILE A 165 -23.25 1.91 -15.11
N ARG A 166 -23.21 1.27 -16.28
CA ARG A 166 -24.10 1.58 -17.39
C ARG A 166 -25.56 1.25 -17.14
N GLU A 167 -25.82 0.24 -16.33
CA GLU A 167 -27.19 -0.13 -15.95
C GLU A 167 -27.80 0.94 -15.02
N GLN A 168 -26.94 1.72 -14.36
CA GLN A 168 -27.34 2.77 -13.43
C GLN A 168 -27.34 4.17 -14.11
N ARG A 169 -27.15 4.23 -15.43
CA ARG A 169 -27.05 5.49 -16.18
C ARG A 169 -28.21 6.43 -15.92
N TYR A 170 -29.43 5.92 -15.77
CA TYR A 170 -30.64 6.72 -15.52
C TYR A 170 -30.53 7.60 -14.24
N LEU A 171 -29.80 7.14 -13.22
CA LEU A 171 -29.54 7.91 -12.00
C LEU A 171 -28.67 9.14 -12.28
N PHE A 172 -27.59 8.91 -13.03
CA PHE A 172 -26.63 9.95 -13.31
C PHE A 172 -27.16 10.94 -14.37
N ASP A 173 -27.84 10.47 -15.40
CA ASP A 173 -28.44 11.35 -16.41
C ASP A 173 -29.50 12.29 -15.79
N ARG A 174 -30.19 11.86 -14.75
CA ARG A 174 -31.14 12.69 -14.01
C ARG A 174 -30.47 13.84 -13.25
N HIS A 175 -29.30 13.58 -12.66
CA HIS A 175 -28.59 14.58 -11.83
C HIS A 175 -27.54 15.38 -12.61
N PHE A 176 -27.03 14.83 -13.70
CA PHE A 176 -25.95 15.40 -14.51
C PHE A 176 -26.23 15.29 -16.03
N PRO A 177 -27.37 15.80 -16.52
CA PRO A 177 -27.91 15.48 -17.86
C PRO A 177 -27.00 15.84 -19.03
N THR A 178 -26.09 16.82 -18.87
CA THR A 178 -25.23 17.32 -19.95
C THR A 178 -23.73 17.19 -19.61
N LYS A 179 -23.40 16.52 -18.53
CA LYS A 179 -22.02 16.44 -18.04
C LYS A 179 -21.34 15.15 -18.49
N LYS A 180 -20.06 15.25 -18.79
CA LYS A 180 -19.21 14.07 -18.94
C LYS A 180 -18.83 13.56 -17.56
N LEU A 181 -19.00 12.26 -17.35
CA LEU A 181 -18.69 11.59 -16.07
C LEU A 181 -17.54 10.63 -16.28
N LEU A 182 -16.56 10.72 -15.39
CA LEU A 182 -15.49 9.74 -15.25
C LEU A 182 -15.72 8.98 -13.94
N PHE A 183 -16.04 7.71 -14.05
CA PHE A 183 -16.20 6.82 -12.91
C PHE A 183 -14.85 6.25 -12.52
N VAL A 184 -14.52 6.29 -11.23
CA VAL A 184 -13.25 5.79 -10.70
C VAL A 184 -13.55 4.75 -9.62
N CYS A 185 -12.99 3.56 -9.76
CA CYS A 185 -13.17 2.47 -8.81
C CYS A 185 -12.29 2.67 -7.59
N ARG A 186 -12.90 2.65 -6.39
CA ARG A 186 -12.17 2.71 -5.12
C ARG A 186 -11.61 1.36 -4.67
N TYR A 187 -11.93 0.30 -5.38
CA TYR A 187 -11.45 -1.05 -5.09
C TYR A 187 -10.35 -1.46 -6.10
N PRO A 188 -9.37 -2.27 -5.70
CA PRO A 188 -9.08 -2.76 -4.34
C PRO A 188 -8.61 -1.64 -3.40
N GLN A 189 -8.56 -1.94 -2.09
CA GLN A 189 -8.22 -0.95 -1.04
C GLN A 189 -6.90 -0.20 -1.33
N GLU A 190 -5.93 -0.87 -1.94
CA GLU A 190 -4.65 -0.29 -2.30
C GLU A 190 -4.78 0.81 -3.37
N SER A 191 -5.73 0.68 -4.29
CA SER A 191 -6.01 1.68 -5.34
C SER A 191 -6.59 2.97 -4.77
N LYS A 192 -7.22 2.92 -3.60
CA LYS A 192 -7.76 4.09 -2.91
C LYS A 192 -6.69 5.16 -2.64
N THR A 193 -5.50 4.75 -2.23
CA THR A 193 -4.39 5.68 -1.94
C THR A 193 -3.94 6.42 -3.19
N ASP A 194 -3.79 5.72 -4.32
CA ASP A 194 -3.37 6.32 -5.59
C ASP A 194 -4.47 7.24 -6.15
N MET A 195 -5.73 6.80 -6.08
CA MET A 195 -6.87 7.61 -6.47
C MET A 195 -6.96 8.90 -5.65
N LEU A 196 -6.79 8.83 -4.33
CA LEU A 196 -6.81 10.01 -3.46
C LEU A 196 -5.65 10.95 -3.77
N SER A 197 -4.44 10.42 -4.00
CA SER A 197 -3.29 11.21 -4.42
C SER A 197 -3.57 11.96 -5.72
N TRP A 198 -4.15 11.28 -6.72
CA TRP A 198 -4.54 11.89 -7.98
C TRP A 198 -5.62 12.97 -7.79
N LEU A 199 -6.66 12.69 -7.00
CA LEU A 199 -7.76 13.63 -6.74
C LEU A 199 -7.29 14.93 -6.09
N THR A 200 -6.24 14.89 -5.26
CA THR A 200 -5.67 16.11 -4.66
C THR A 200 -4.95 16.99 -5.66
N GLY A 201 -4.56 16.45 -6.82
CA GLY A 201 -3.86 17.17 -7.89
C GLY A 201 -4.78 17.76 -8.96
N ILE A 202 -6.10 17.50 -8.91
CA ILE A 202 -7.05 17.98 -9.91
C ILE A 202 -8.09 18.92 -9.29
N SER A 203 -8.68 19.80 -10.11
CA SER A 203 -9.71 20.78 -9.68
C SER A 203 -11.14 20.34 -10.03
N ASN A 204 -11.31 19.15 -10.58
CA ASN A 204 -12.59 18.64 -11.04
C ASN A 204 -13.57 18.40 -9.89
N LYS A 205 -14.86 18.59 -10.13
CA LYS A 205 -15.90 18.25 -9.17
C LYS A 205 -15.88 16.76 -8.90
N TYR A 206 -15.86 16.37 -7.62
CA TYR A 206 -15.95 15.00 -7.18
C TYR A 206 -17.32 14.69 -6.57
N VAL A 207 -17.85 13.53 -6.89
CA VAL A 207 -19.09 12.96 -6.32
C VAL A 207 -18.79 11.57 -5.82
N HIS A 208 -19.24 11.26 -4.63
CA HIS A 208 -19.13 9.90 -4.08
C HIS A 208 -20.40 9.10 -4.38
N PHE A 209 -20.22 7.89 -4.87
CA PHE A 209 -21.28 6.92 -5.10
C PHE A 209 -20.98 5.63 -4.35
N GLY A 210 -21.63 5.46 -3.22
CA GLY A 210 -21.45 4.37 -2.27
C GLY A 210 -22.54 4.37 -1.21
N ASP A 211 -22.41 3.52 -0.22
CA ASP A 211 -23.34 3.40 0.88
C ASP A 211 -23.22 4.61 1.83
N PHE A 212 -24.30 4.95 2.49
CA PHE A 212 -24.35 5.94 3.57
C PHE A 212 -24.17 5.20 4.90
N ASP A 213 -22.93 5.00 5.34
CA ASP A 213 -22.61 4.43 6.65
C ASP A 213 -22.39 5.53 7.69
#